data_6f0612292215deb3f677722e96b27570
#
_entry.id   6f0612292215deb3f677722e96b27570
#
_cell.length_a   1.000
_cell.length_b   1.000
_cell.length_c   1.000
_cell.angle_alpha   90.00
_cell.angle_beta   90.00
_cell.angle_gamma   90.00
#
_symmetry.space_group_name_H-M   'P 1'
#
loop_
_entity.id
_entity.type
_entity.pdbx_description
1 polymer ?
#
loop_
_entity_poly.entity_id
_entity_poly.type
_entity_poly.pdbx_seq_one_letter_code
_entity_poly.pdbx_strand_id
1 'polypeptide(L)'
;MDKLNQLSEFNIHSIEQPIQKGQWEAMNELCQSSKIPIALDEELIGIEQDVEKKALLDSIKPAYIILKPSLLGGFMESNQWINWAEDRNIGWWVTSALESNIGLNAITQFVAQYPNLSHQGLGTGALYHNNFMSKTSLTNLKMTYTENACDELPFDN
;
A
#
# COMPACT_ATOMS: atom_id res chain seq x y z
N MET A 1 -8.78 15.59 16.04
CA MET A 1 -8.72 14.72 17.25
C MET A 1 -10.08 14.15 17.66
N ASP A 2 -11.16 14.92 17.74
CA ASP A 2 -12.45 14.42 18.26
C ASP A 2 -13.01 13.22 17.47
N LYS A 3 -12.92 13.24 16.14
CA LYS A 3 -13.32 12.11 15.29
C LYS A 3 -12.48 10.85 15.54
N LEU A 4 -11.16 11.01 15.70
CA LEU A 4 -10.27 9.88 15.97
C LEU A 4 -10.55 9.27 17.35
N ASN A 5 -10.85 10.10 18.34
CA ASN A 5 -11.24 9.63 19.68
C ASN A 5 -12.54 8.83 19.64
N GLN A 6 -13.56 9.30 18.89
CA GLN A 6 -14.81 8.56 18.71
C GLN A 6 -14.59 7.24 17.99
N LEU A 7 -13.79 7.24 16.92
CA LEU A 7 -13.47 6.04 16.15
C LEU A 7 -12.64 5.02 16.94
N SER A 8 -11.87 5.46 17.94
CA SER A 8 -11.05 4.56 18.77
C SER A 8 -11.86 3.56 19.60
N GLU A 9 -13.16 3.80 19.77
CA GLU A 9 -14.07 2.87 20.45
C GLU A 9 -14.36 1.60 19.64
N PHE A 10 -14.10 1.62 18.32
CA PHE A 10 -14.42 0.52 17.41
C PHE A 10 -13.26 -0.47 17.15
N ASN A 11 -12.17 -0.37 17.90
CA ASN A 11 -10.98 -1.23 17.74
C ASN A 11 -10.48 -1.30 16.29
N ILE A 12 -10.39 -0.14 15.63
CA ILE A 12 -9.92 0.00 14.25
C ILE A 12 -8.40 -0.24 14.21
N HIS A 13 -7.93 -1.02 13.23
CA HIS A 13 -6.52 -1.32 13.03
C HIS A 13 -5.67 -0.08 12.81
N SER A 14 -6.09 0.79 11.89
CA SER A 14 -5.37 2.03 11.55
C SER A 14 -6.30 3.01 10.83
N ILE A 15 -5.91 4.27 10.80
CA ILE A 15 -6.52 5.33 9.96
C ILE A 15 -5.51 5.71 8.87
N GLU A 16 -5.98 5.67 7.63
CA GLU A 16 -5.22 6.07 6.46
C GLU A 16 -5.33 7.58 6.24
N GLN A 17 -4.19 8.24 6.05
CA GLN A 17 -4.03 9.64 5.65
C GLN A 17 -5.08 10.61 6.23
N PRO A 18 -5.14 10.79 7.56
CA PRO A 18 -6.24 11.51 8.23
C PRO A 18 -6.31 13.01 7.91
N ILE A 19 -5.22 13.59 7.41
CA ILE A 19 -5.14 14.98 6.97
C ILE A 19 -4.46 15.07 5.60
N GLN A 20 -4.63 16.21 4.94
CA GLN A 20 -4.04 16.49 3.65
C GLN A 20 -2.50 16.41 3.72
N LYS A 21 -1.89 15.82 2.68
CA LYS A 21 -0.43 15.68 2.57
C LYS A 21 0.31 17.03 2.63
N GLY A 22 1.57 16.97 3.03
CA GLY A 22 2.46 18.13 3.13
C GLY A 22 2.41 18.85 4.48
N GLN A 23 1.66 18.34 5.45
CA GLN A 23 1.54 18.89 6.80
C GLN A 23 2.28 18.01 7.82
N TRP A 24 3.58 17.83 7.64
CA TRP A 24 4.38 16.85 8.40
C TRP A 24 4.32 17.05 9.93
N GLU A 25 4.36 18.30 10.38
CA GLU A 25 4.28 18.61 11.82
C GLU A 25 2.93 18.18 12.40
N ALA A 26 1.84 18.58 11.75
CA ALA A 26 0.49 18.20 12.18
C ALA A 26 0.25 16.69 12.09
N MET A 27 0.80 16.02 11.06
CA MET A 27 0.72 14.57 10.91
C MET A 27 1.52 13.87 12.02
N ASN A 28 2.71 14.37 12.36
CA ASN A 28 3.48 13.86 13.49
C ASN A 28 2.73 14.00 14.83
N GLU A 29 2.11 15.16 15.08
CA GLU A 29 1.27 15.35 16.27
C GLU A 29 0.13 14.32 16.34
N LEU A 30 -0.51 14.04 15.20
CA LEU A 30 -1.53 12.98 15.12
C LEU A 30 -0.95 11.59 15.40
N CYS A 31 0.20 11.25 14.83
CA CYS A 31 0.88 9.98 15.05
C CYS A 31 1.22 9.76 16.54
N GLN A 32 1.59 10.82 17.25
CA GLN A 32 1.94 10.75 18.69
C GLN A 32 0.72 10.73 19.60
N SER A 33 -0.37 11.40 19.24
CA SER A 33 -1.51 11.64 20.13
C SER A 33 -2.73 10.75 19.83
N SER A 34 -2.84 10.18 18.65
CA SER A 34 -3.96 9.32 18.27
C SER A 34 -3.89 7.96 18.96
N LYS A 35 -5.04 7.50 19.46
CA LYS A 35 -5.20 6.13 19.96
C LYS A 35 -5.26 5.10 18.85
N ILE A 36 -5.63 5.52 17.63
CA ILE A 36 -5.66 4.67 16.44
C ILE A 36 -4.35 4.90 15.71
N PRO A 37 -3.61 3.83 15.35
CA PRO A 37 -2.40 3.94 14.55
C PRO A 37 -2.64 4.65 13.22
N ILE A 38 -1.74 5.53 12.82
CA ILE A 38 -1.83 6.27 11.55
C ILE A 38 -1.02 5.56 10.48
N ALA A 39 -1.61 5.43 9.29
CA ALA A 39 -0.98 4.92 8.08
C ALA A 39 -0.86 6.07 7.05
N LEU A 40 0.33 6.28 6.49
CA LEU A 40 0.54 7.26 5.41
C LEU A 40 0.29 6.61 4.05
N ASP A 41 -0.39 7.31 3.17
CA ASP A 41 -0.63 6.94 1.77
C ASP A 41 -0.18 8.07 0.83
N GLU A 42 -1.02 9.07 0.59
CA GLU A 42 -0.74 10.16 -0.36
C GLU A 42 0.52 10.95 0.02
N GLU A 43 0.92 10.91 1.27
CA GLU A 43 2.15 11.57 1.76
C GLU A 43 3.39 11.07 1.03
N LEU A 44 3.41 9.79 0.62
CA LEU A 44 4.56 9.16 -0.04
C LEU A 44 4.67 9.51 -1.53
N ILE A 45 3.56 9.95 -2.14
CA ILE A 45 3.47 10.12 -3.59
C ILE A 45 4.14 11.43 -4.03
N GLY A 46 5.03 11.34 -5.04
CA GLY A 46 5.68 12.49 -5.66
C GLY A 46 6.97 12.93 -4.96
N ILE A 47 7.49 12.15 -4.00
CA ILE A 47 8.82 12.39 -3.43
C ILE A 47 9.83 11.57 -4.22
N GLU A 48 10.78 12.25 -4.85
CA GLU A 48 11.78 11.61 -5.73
C GLU A 48 13.07 11.29 -4.99
N GLN A 49 13.52 12.19 -4.13
CA GLN A 49 14.84 12.09 -3.50
C GLN A 49 14.83 11.19 -2.26
N ASP A 50 15.74 10.24 -2.19
CA ASP A 50 15.88 9.30 -1.07
C ASP A 50 16.05 10.00 0.28
N VAL A 51 16.77 11.13 0.27
CA VAL A 51 16.98 11.93 1.48
C VAL A 51 15.68 12.50 2.02
N GLU A 52 14.78 12.92 1.13
CA GLU A 52 13.46 13.45 1.49
C GLU A 52 12.52 12.35 1.98
N LYS A 53 12.56 11.17 1.32
CA LYS A 53 11.77 9.99 1.73
C LYS A 53 12.13 9.57 3.16
N LYS A 54 13.42 9.50 3.47
CA LYS A 54 13.89 9.19 4.83
C LYS A 54 13.52 10.28 5.83
N ALA A 55 13.69 11.55 5.46
CA ALA A 55 13.32 12.68 6.30
C ALA A 55 11.83 12.70 6.63
N LEU A 56 10.97 12.32 5.68
CA LEU A 56 9.53 12.16 5.91
C LEU A 56 9.25 11.13 7.00
N LEU A 57 9.80 9.92 6.88
CA LEU A 57 9.59 8.86 7.87
C LEU A 57 10.13 9.26 9.25
N ASP A 58 11.30 9.90 9.29
CA ASP A 58 11.92 10.34 10.53
C ASP A 58 11.18 11.51 11.20
N SER A 59 10.54 12.36 10.42
CA SER A 59 9.78 13.51 10.91
C SER A 59 8.39 13.12 11.37
N ILE A 60 7.64 12.34 10.59
CA ILE A 60 6.24 12.00 10.87
C ILE A 60 6.13 10.85 11.86
N LYS A 61 6.98 9.84 11.74
CA LYS A 61 6.99 8.61 12.57
C LYS A 61 5.63 7.90 12.60
N PRO A 62 5.09 7.54 11.44
CA PRO A 62 3.80 6.86 11.37
C PRO A 62 3.90 5.43 11.92
N ALA A 63 2.77 4.82 12.26
CA ALA A 63 2.71 3.41 12.61
C ALA A 63 2.86 2.51 11.36
N TYR A 64 2.33 2.99 10.22
CA TYR A 64 2.30 2.25 8.97
C TYR A 64 2.51 3.15 7.76
N ILE A 65 2.97 2.55 6.65
CA ILE A 65 2.93 3.14 5.31
C ILE A 65 2.18 2.24 4.33
N ILE A 66 1.48 2.86 3.39
CA ILE A 66 0.72 2.19 2.33
C ILE A 66 1.46 2.40 1.01
N LEU A 67 1.80 1.31 0.36
CA LEU A 67 2.63 1.34 -0.85
C LEU A 67 1.79 1.05 -2.09
N LYS A 68 1.80 1.99 -3.03
CA LYS A 68 1.19 1.87 -4.35
C LYS A 68 2.29 1.87 -5.41
N PRO A 69 2.83 0.70 -5.80
CA PRO A 69 4.01 0.64 -6.69
C PRO A 69 3.86 1.48 -7.96
N SER A 70 2.67 1.51 -8.56
CA SER A 70 2.38 2.31 -9.76
C SER A 70 2.51 3.83 -9.55
N LEU A 71 2.45 4.32 -8.31
CA LEU A 71 2.53 5.73 -7.96
C LEU A 71 3.86 6.10 -7.28
N LEU A 72 4.64 5.12 -6.87
CA LEU A 72 5.87 5.31 -6.11
C LEU A 72 7.16 5.11 -6.94
N GLY A 73 7.05 4.98 -8.26
CA GLY A 73 8.20 4.74 -9.13
C GLY A 73 8.49 3.25 -9.40
N GLY A 74 7.54 2.36 -9.13
CA GLY A 74 7.63 0.93 -9.44
C GLY A 74 8.13 0.08 -8.27
N PHE A 75 8.53 -1.16 -8.59
CA PHE A 75 8.88 -2.15 -7.57
C PHE A 75 10.20 -1.84 -6.86
N MET A 76 11.17 -1.29 -7.56
CA MET A 76 12.46 -0.94 -6.97
C MET A 76 12.29 0.14 -5.89
N GLU A 77 11.57 1.19 -6.20
CA GLU A 77 11.29 2.28 -5.25
C GLU A 77 10.42 1.78 -4.08
N SER A 78 9.43 0.95 -4.36
CA SER A 78 8.60 0.34 -3.31
C SER A 78 9.42 -0.53 -2.36
N ASN A 79 10.38 -1.30 -2.89
CA ASN A 79 11.29 -2.11 -2.07
C ASN A 79 12.20 -1.23 -1.19
N GLN A 80 12.65 -0.08 -1.70
CA GLN A 80 13.41 0.87 -0.88
C GLN A 80 12.57 1.45 0.27
N TRP A 81 11.32 1.83 0.00
CA TRP A 81 10.39 2.27 1.04
C TRP A 81 10.18 1.19 2.12
N ILE A 82 10.04 -0.08 1.72
CA ILE A 82 9.91 -1.21 2.64
C ILE A 82 11.14 -1.30 3.55
N ASN A 83 12.35 -1.30 2.97
CA ASN A 83 13.58 -1.38 3.74
C ASN A 83 13.68 -0.23 4.76
N TRP A 84 13.39 1.01 4.35
CA TRP A 84 13.45 2.16 5.27
C TRP A 84 12.37 2.13 6.35
N ALA A 85 11.20 1.58 6.05
CA ALA A 85 10.13 1.38 7.03
C ALA A 85 10.54 0.33 8.07
N GLU A 86 11.07 -0.82 7.61
CA GLU A 86 11.52 -1.91 8.49
C GLU A 86 12.67 -1.46 9.40
N ASP A 87 13.64 -0.69 8.88
CA ASP A 87 14.73 -0.10 9.67
C ASP A 87 14.22 0.80 10.82
N ARG A 88 12.99 1.31 10.71
CA ARG A 88 12.34 2.21 11.66
C ARG A 88 11.23 1.56 12.49
N ASN A 89 11.03 0.26 12.33
CA ASN A 89 9.89 -0.48 12.91
C ASN A 89 8.53 0.09 12.49
N ILE A 90 8.42 0.64 11.29
CA ILE A 90 7.17 1.09 10.66
C ILE A 90 6.59 -0.09 9.89
N GLY A 91 5.34 -0.46 10.17
CA GLY A 91 4.64 -1.49 9.42
C GLY A 91 4.30 -1.02 8.00
N TRP A 92 4.07 -1.97 7.09
CA TRP A 92 3.71 -1.61 5.72
C TRP A 92 2.75 -2.65 5.11
N TRP A 93 2.01 -2.19 4.12
CA TRP A 93 1.31 -3.07 3.19
C TRP A 93 1.25 -2.45 1.80
N VAL A 94 1.09 -3.31 0.81
CA VAL A 94 0.95 -2.90 -0.58
C VAL A 94 -0.54 -2.90 -0.94
N THR A 95 -0.94 -1.88 -1.68
CA THR A 95 -2.28 -1.78 -2.26
C THR A 95 -2.20 -1.45 -3.74
N SER A 96 -3.30 -1.68 -4.45
CA SER A 96 -3.39 -1.27 -5.86
C SER A 96 -3.70 0.23 -5.96
N ALA A 97 -3.23 0.84 -7.06
CA ALA A 97 -3.66 2.17 -7.50
C ALA A 97 -4.76 2.05 -8.58
N LEU A 98 -5.59 1.00 -8.50
CA LEU A 98 -6.67 0.65 -9.41
C LEU A 98 -6.17 0.24 -10.81
N GLU A 99 -5.07 -0.47 -10.86
CA GLU A 99 -4.56 -1.09 -12.09
C GLU A 99 -5.55 -2.12 -12.65
N SER A 100 -5.42 -2.42 -13.94
CA SER A 100 -6.06 -3.61 -14.50
C SER A 100 -5.54 -4.89 -13.83
N ASN A 101 -6.19 -6.02 -14.09
CA ASN A 101 -5.75 -7.30 -13.53
C ASN A 101 -4.33 -7.70 -13.97
N ILE A 102 -3.78 -7.16 -15.07
CA ILE A 102 -2.39 -7.38 -15.48
C ILE A 102 -1.43 -6.69 -14.49
N GLY A 103 -1.64 -5.40 -14.22
CA GLY A 103 -0.84 -4.65 -13.26
C GLY A 103 -1.00 -5.21 -11.84
N LEU A 104 -2.22 -5.56 -11.44
CA LEU A 104 -2.49 -6.18 -10.16
C LEU A 104 -1.78 -7.53 -10.00
N ASN A 105 -1.70 -8.35 -11.07
CA ASN A 105 -0.94 -9.59 -11.08
C ASN A 105 0.55 -9.35 -10.80
N ALA A 106 1.15 -8.36 -11.47
CA ALA A 106 2.55 -8.00 -11.26
C ALA A 106 2.80 -7.53 -9.81
N ILE A 107 1.92 -6.70 -9.25
CA ILE A 107 2.00 -6.25 -7.85
C ILE A 107 1.84 -7.43 -6.89
N THR A 108 0.92 -8.36 -7.17
CA THR A 108 0.73 -9.56 -6.35
C THR A 108 1.98 -10.42 -6.29
N GLN A 109 2.65 -10.62 -7.44
CA GLN A 109 3.91 -11.38 -7.49
C GLN A 109 5.05 -10.66 -6.78
N PHE A 110 5.11 -9.32 -6.87
CA PHE A 110 6.07 -8.52 -6.12
C PHE A 110 5.89 -8.71 -4.61
N VAL A 111 4.66 -8.62 -4.13
CA VAL A 111 4.36 -8.79 -2.70
C VAL A 111 4.65 -10.21 -2.22
N ALA A 112 4.35 -11.21 -3.03
CA ALA A 112 4.56 -12.62 -2.68
C ALA A 112 6.04 -13.01 -2.43
N GLN A 113 6.99 -12.14 -2.75
CA GLN A 113 8.42 -12.37 -2.47
C GLN A 113 8.77 -12.16 -0.99
N TYR A 114 7.93 -11.47 -0.23
CA TYR A 114 8.20 -11.17 1.18
C TYR A 114 7.64 -12.28 2.08
N PRO A 115 8.41 -12.75 3.06
CA PRO A 115 7.92 -13.72 4.04
C PRO A 115 7.01 -13.05 5.08
N ASN A 116 6.14 -13.83 5.69
CA ASN A 116 5.33 -13.40 6.85
C ASN A 116 4.45 -12.16 6.61
N LEU A 117 3.88 -12.05 5.42
CA LEU A 117 3.01 -10.94 5.05
C LEU A 117 1.75 -10.88 5.92
N SER A 118 1.42 -9.69 6.37
CA SER A 118 0.10 -9.34 6.87
C SER A 118 -0.91 -9.19 5.71
N HIS A 119 -2.11 -8.70 6.00
CA HIS A 119 -3.10 -8.39 4.97
C HIS A 119 -2.60 -7.31 4.02
N GLN A 120 -2.93 -7.47 2.72
CA GLN A 120 -2.56 -6.56 1.64
C GLN A 120 -3.80 -6.03 0.94
N GLY A 121 -3.73 -4.84 0.36
CA GLY A 121 -4.85 -4.17 -0.31
C GLY A 121 -4.98 -4.53 -1.79
N LEU A 122 -5.00 -5.82 -2.15
CA LEU A 122 -4.95 -6.30 -3.53
C LEU A 122 -6.28 -6.86 -4.06
N GLY A 123 -7.38 -6.62 -3.38
CA GLY A 123 -8.70 -7.16 -3.73
C GLY A 123 -9.44 -6.42 -4.85
N THR A 124 -8.80 -5.54 -5.61
CA THR A 124 -9.45 -4.60 -6.54
C THR A 124 -9.62 -5.12 -7.98
N GLY A 125 -9.21 -6.36 -8.26
CA GLY A 125 -9.18 -6.91 -9.62
C GLY A 125 -10.53 -7.05 -10.32
N ALA A 126 -11.66 -6.90 -9.61
CA ALA A 126 -13.00 -6.98 -10.17
C ALA A 126 -13.62 -5.61 -10.54
N LEU A 127 -12.85 -4.53 -10.49
CA LEU A 127 -13.35 -3.17 -10.78
C LEU A 127 -13.67 -2.95 -12.27
N TYR A 128 -13.00 -3.66 -13.17
CA TYR A 128 -13.12 -3.48 -14.60
C TYR A 128 -13.86 -4.62 -15.27
N HIS A 129 -14.82 -4.30 -16.14
CA HIS A 129 -15.58 -5.28 -16.93
C HIS A 129 -14.77 -5.87 -18.09
N ASN A 130 -13.73 -5.17 -18.52
CA ASN A 130 -12.86 -5.52 -19.65
C ASN A 130 -11.48 -6.02 -19.18
N ASN A 131 -11.40 -6.66 -18.04
CA ASN A 131 -10.19 -7.32 -17.59
C ASN A 131 -9.81 -8.45 -18.54
N PHE A 132 -8.50 -8.67 -18.66
CA PHE A 132 -7.94 -9.80 -19.39
C PHE A 132 -8.05 -11.10 -18.58
N MET A 133 -7.91 -12.23 -19.26
CA MET A 133 -7.71 -13.49 -18.54
C MET A 133 -6.42 -13.43 -17.74
N SER A 134 -6.46 -13.83 -16.49
CA SER A 134 -5.31 -13.74 -15.59
C SER A 134 -5.11 -15.04 -14.83
N LYS A 135 -3.85 -15.40 -14.60
CA LYS A 135 -3.47 -16.53 -13.75
C LYS A 135 -3.69 -16.27 -12.27
N THR A 136 -3.92 -15.03 -11.88
CA THR A 136 -4.25 -14.66 -10.51
C THR A 136 -5.75 -14.50 -10.33
N SER A 137 -6.25 -15.05 -9.25
CA SER A 137 -7.64 -14.90 -8.83
C SER A 137 -7.75 -14.66 -7.34
N LEU A 138 -8.77 -13.91 -6.92
CA LEU A 138 -9.10 -13.69 -5.53
C LEU A 138 -10.21 -14.68 -5.13
N THR A 139 -9.90 -15.61 -4.24
CA THR A 139 -10.86 -16.57 -3.73
C THR A 139 -10.75 -16.66 -2.20
N ASN A 140 -11.85 -16.46 -1.50
CA ASN A 140 -11.88 -16.49 -0.03
C ASN A 140 -10.85 -15.56 0.61
N LEU A 141 -10.74 -14.32 0.12
CA LEU A 141 -9.80 -13.30 0.56
C LEU A 141 -8.31 -13.68 0.37
N LYS A 142 -8.03 -14.67 -0.45
CA LYS A 142 -6.67 -15.07 -0.82
C LYS A 142 -6.44 -14.89 -2.30
N MET A 143 -5.36 -14.21 -2.65
CA MET A 143 -4.86 -14.20 -4.02
C MET A 143 -4.17 -15.55 -4.31
N THR A 144 -4.60 -16.21 -5.37
CA THR A 144 -4.04 -17.50 -5.81
C THR A 144 -3.53 -17.38 -7.24
N TYR A 145 -2.44 -18.06 -7.52
CA TYR A 145 -1.87 -18.17 -8.86
C TYR A 145 -2.11 -19.59 -9.38
N THR A 146 -2.61 -19.71 -10.62
CA THR A 146 -2.88 -20.99 -11.27
C THR A 146 -2.10 -21.09 -12.57
N GLU A 147 -1.14 -22.01 -12.68
CA GLU A 147 -0.24 -22.17 -13.83
C GLU A 147 -0.97 -22.45 -15.15
N ASN A 148 -2.10 -23.14 -15.10
CA ASN A 148 -2.83 -23.60 -16.28
C ASN A 148 -3.83 -22.60 -16.87
N ALA A 149 -3.94 -21.39 -16.34
CA ALA A 149 -4.73 -20.33 -16.95
C ALA A 149 -3.96 -19.76 -18.15
N CYS A 150 -4.57 -19.77 -19.34
CA CYS A 150 -3.95 -19.18 -20.53
C CYS A 150 -3.90 -17.66 -20.40
N ASP A 151 -2.71 -17.08 -20.52
CA ASP A 151 -2.56 -15.64 -20.74
C ASP A 151 -2.75 -15.37 -22.23
N GLU A 152 -3.98 -15.29 -22.69
CA GLU A 152 -4.26 -14.74 -24.02
C GLU A 152 -4.07 -13.24 -23.94
N LEU A 153 -2.91 -12.77 -24.39
CA LEU A 153 -2.69 -11.34 -24.56
C LEU A 153 -3.51 -10.87 -25.79
N PRO A 154 -4.20 -9.72 -25.73
CA PRO A 154 -5.11 -9.25 -26.77
C PRO A 154 -4.39 -8.72 -28.02
N PHE A 155 -3.12 -9.06 -28.24
CA PHE A 155 -2.29 -8.49 -29.29
C PHE A 155 -1.99 -9.46 -30.44
N ASP A 156 -2.57 -10.66 -30.44
CA ASP A 156 -2.45 -11.60 -31.56
C ASP A 156 -3.58 -11.40 -32.60
N ASN A 157 -3.62 -10.18 -33.22
CA ASN A 157 -4.33 -9.94 -34.46
C ASN A 157 -3.67 -8.83 -35.28
#